data_96e8797737ef1a96bd3c4c8756001eaa
#
_entry.id   96e8797737ef1a96bd3c4c8756001eaa
#
_cell.length_a   1.000
_cell.length_b   1.000
_cell.length_c   1.000
_cell.angle_alpha   90.00
_cell.angle_beta   90.00
_cell.angle_gamma   90.00
#
_symmetry.space_group_name_H-M   'P 1'
#
loop_
_entity.id
_entity.type
_entity.pdbx_description
1 polymer ?
#
loop_
_entity_poly.entity_id
_entity_poly.type
_entity_poly.pdbx_seq_one_letter_code
_entity_poly.pdbx_strand_id
1 'polypeptide(L)'
;MANHATTTYKVTGTRKAVNALWTVLQKLEVNSRNVWLDDLAKEFCIDYEAKHISVRGYILWAEYEEDNDTSLLSFETETAWDACNDLFFEINRLLGKTLKLMA
;
A
#
# COMPACT_ATOMS: atom_id res chain seq x y z
N MET A 1 -2.11 5.50 25.87
CA MET A 1 -2.20 6.12 24.53
C MET A 1 -1.53 5.23 23.50
N ALA A 2 -2.21 4.98 22.41
CA ALA A 2 -1.60 4.23 21.33
C ALA A 2 -0.62 5.13 20.58
N ASN A 3 0.56 4.64 20.30
CA ASN A 3 1.52 5.34 19.44
C ASN A 3 1.13 5.11 17.99
N HIS A 4 0.98 6.18 17.25
CA HIS A 4 0.70 6.12 15.82
C HIS A 4 1.93 6.50 15.03
N ALA A 5 2.22 5.75 14.00
CA ALA A 5 3.29 6.06 13.06
C ALA A 5 2.64 6.53 11.76
N THR A 6 3.01 7.71 11.30
CA THR A 6 2.56 8.25 10.02
C THR A 6 3.71 8.14 9.02
N THR A 7 3.48 7.50 7.91
CA THR A 7 4.51 7.28 6.89
C THR A 7 3.98 7.68 5.53
N THR A 8 4.74 8.50 4.82
CA THR A 8 4.44 8.86 3.44
C THR A 8 5.29 8.01 2.52
N TYR A 9 4.65 7.31 1.60
CA TYR A 9 5.32 6.46 0.64
C TYR A 9 5.25 7.05 -0.75
N LYS A 10 6.34 6.93 -1.49
CA LYS A 10 6.37 7.18 -2.92
C LYS A 10 6.74 5.87 -3.59
N VAL A 11 5.89 5.42 -4.50
CA VAL A 11 6.05 4.12 -5.16
C VAL A 11 6.25 4.35 -6.64
N THR A 12 7.38 3.89 -7.15
CA THR A 12 7.69 3.91 -8.58
C THR A 12 7.94 2.49 -9.06
N GLY A 13 7.90 2.28 -10.34
CA GLY A 13 8.14 0.96 -10.91
C GLY A 13 7.54 0.85 -12.30
N THR A 14 7.28 -0.36 -12.75
CA THR A 14 6.62 -0.54 -14.04
C THR A 14 5.21 0.01 -13.96
N ARG A 15 4.74 0.59 -15.05
CA ARG A 15 3.37 1.14 -15.14
C ARG A 15 2.33 0.09 -14.74
N LYS A 16 2.52 -1.13 -15.19
CA LYS A 16 1.60 -2.23 -14.91
C LYS A 16 1.48 -2.50 -13.40
N ALA A 17 2.60 -2.59 -12.70
CA ALA A 17 2.61 -2.88 -11.26
C ALA A 17 2.06 -1.71 -10.45
N VAL A 18 2.49 -0.49 -10.73
CA VAL A 18 2.01 0.70 -10.03
C VAL A 18 0.51 0.90 -10.26
N ASN A 19 0.06 0.72 -11.49
CA ASN A 19 -1.36 0.83 -11.84
C ASN A 19 -2.20 -0.25 -11.16
N ALA A 20 -1.67 -1.47 -11.04
CA ALA A 20 -2.37 -2.56 -10.35
C ALA A 20 -2.63 -2.20 -8.89
N LEU A 21 -1.62 -1.67 -8.20
CA LEU A 21 -1.78 -1.23 -6.83
C LEU A 21 -2.77 -0.07 -6.71
N TRP A 22 -2.66 0.93 -7.58
CA TRP A 22 -3.58 2.06 -7.61
C TRP A 22 -5.03 1.62 -7.83
N THR A 23 -5.26 0.70 -8.74
CA THR A 23 -6.60 0.17 -9.03
C THR A 23 -7.21 -0.50 -7.79
N VAL A 24 -6.43 -1.26 -7.05
CA VAL A 24 -6.89 -1.89 -5.81
C VAL A 24 -7.23 -0.83 -4.76
N LEU A 25 -6.41 0.21 -4.62
CA LEU A 25 -6.69 1.29 -3.68
C LEU A 25 -7.99 2.01 -4.01
N GLN A 26 -8.23 2.28 -5.28
CA GLN A 26 -9.48 2.90 -5.71
C GLN A 26 -10.70 2.02 -5.45
N LYS A 27 -10.57 0.73 -5.70
CA LYS A 27 -11.63 -0.24 -5.45
C LYS A 27 -12.03 -0.27 -3.98
N LEU A 28 -11.06 -0.26 -3.09
CA LEU A 28 -11.29 -0.28 -1.65
C LEU A 28 -11.87 1.04 -1.15
N GLU A 29 -11.42 2.15 -1.70
CA GLU A 29 -11.90 3.48 -1.34
C GLU A 29 -13.40 3.65 -1.64
N VAL A 30 -13.87 3.08 -2.72
CA VAL A 30 -15.30 3.13 -3.07
C VAL A 30 -16.17 2.50 -1.97
N ASN A 31 -15.65 1.50 -1.29
CA ASN A 31 -16.40 0.76 -0.27
C ASN A 31 -16.24 1.31 1.14
N SER A 32 -15.23 2.15 1.36
CA SER A 32 -14.99 2.70 2.69
C SER A 32 -14.25 4.05 2.57
N ARG A 33 -14.38 4.89 3.59
CA ARG A 33 -13.73 6.21 3.60
C ARG A 33 -12.21 6.12 3.62
N ASN A 34 -11.70 5.11 4.32
CA ASN A 34 -10.26 4.87 4.43
C ASN A 34 -9.98 3.47 3.92
N VAL A 35 -8.82 3.31 3.32
CA VAL A 35 -8.38 1.99 2.88
C VAL A 35 -7.65 1.34 4.05
N TRP A 36 -8.27 0.35 4.66
CA TRP A 36 -7.67 -0.39 5.75
C TRP A 36 -6.62 -1.37 5.22
N LEU A 37 -5.49 -1.48 5.92
CA LEU A 37 -4.39 -2.33 5.47
C LEU A 37 -4.75 -3.82 5.46
N ASP A 38 -5.60 -4.27 6.37
CA ASP A 38 -6.07 -5.64 6.36
C ASP A 38 -6.93 -5.96 5.13
N ASP A 39 -7.75 -5.02 4.70
CA ASP A 39 -8.53 -5.15 3.46
C ASP A 39 -7.62 -5.18 2.25
N LEU A 40 -6.58 -4.35 2.25
CA LEU A 40 -5.58 -4.35 1.19
C LEU A 40 -4.86 -5.70 1.10
N ALA A 41 -4.48 -6.26 2.23
CA ALA A 41 -3.86 -7.59 2.27
C ALA A 41 -4.80 -8.66 1.72
N LYS A 42 -6.08 -8.60 2.05
CA LYS A 42 -7.08 -9.55 1.56
C LYS A 42 -7.26 -9.47 0.04
N GLU A 43 -7.22 -8.28 -0.52
CA GLU A 43 -7.33 -8.09 -1.98
C GLU A 43 -6.15 -8.74 -2.72
N PHE A 44 -4.99 -8.78 -2.11
CA PHE A 44 -3.81 -9.46 -2.67
C PHE A 44 -3.68 -10.91 -2.23
N CYS A 45 -4.69 -11.46 -1.54
CA CYS A 45 -4.70 -12.82 -1.04
C CYS A 45 -3.50 -13.13 -0.13
N ILE A 46 -3.10 -12.13 0.67
CA ILE A 46 -2.00 -12.27 1.61
C ILE A 46 -2.54 -12.80 2.94
N ASP A 47 -2.04 -13.94 3.37
CA ASP A 47 -2.33 -14.48 4.70
C ASP A 47 -1.39 -13.82 5.72
N TYR A 48 -1.76 -12.63 6.15
CA TYR A 48 -0.93 -11.82 7.03
C TYR A 48 -0.74 -12.44 8.42
N GLU A 49 -1.69 -13.24 8.88
CA GLU A 49 -1.57 -13.93 10.15
C GLU A 49 -0.50 -15.01 10.09
N ALA A 50 -0.53 -15.84 9.05
CA ALA A 50 0.47 -16.90 8.86
C ALA A 50 1.86 -16.34 8.59
N LYS A 51 1.95 -15.20 7.93
CA LYS A 51 3.23 -14.54 7.59
C LYS A 51 3.73 -13.59 8.67
N HIS A 52 2.99 -13.40 9.74
CA HIS A 52 3.32 -12.45 10.81
C HIS A 52 3.53 -11.02 10.31
N ILE A 53 2.70 -10.61 9.36
CA ILE A 53 2.74 -9.27 8.79
C ILE A 53 1.74 -8.38 9.54
N SER A 54 2.21 -7.23 10.02
CA SER A 54 1.33 -6.27 10.67
C SER A 54 0.47 -5.54 9.64
N VAL A 55 -0.84 -5.47 9.89
CA VAL A 55 -1.79 -4.74 9.06
C VAL A 55 -2.63 -3.77 9.90
N ARG A 56 -2.10 -3.31 11.01
CA ARG A 56 -2.80 -2.39 11.92
C ARG A 56 -2.66 -0.95 11.46
N GLY A 57 -3.59 -0.52 10.64
CA GLY A 57 -3.57 0.84 10.16
C GLY A 57 -4.40 1.02 8.91
N TYR A 58 -4.30 2.20 8.35
CA TYR A 58 -5.07 2.57 7.16
C TYR A 58 -4.32 3.61 6.33
N ILE A 59 -4.77 3.77 5.09
CA ILE A 59 -4.24 4.77 4.18
C ILE A 59 -5.09 6.02 4.29
N LEU A 60 -4.46 7.14 4.61
CA LEU A 60 -5.13 8.43 4.79
C LEU A 60 -5.51 9.05 3.46
N TRP A 61 -4.62 8.98 2.48
CA TRP A 61 -4.84 9.50 1.14
C TRP A 61 -3.90 8.80 0.16
N ALA A 62 -4.27 8.84 -1.11
CA ALA A 62 -3.44 8.31 -2.18
C ALA A 62 -3.61 9.16 -3.43
N GLU A 63 -2.52 9.37 -4.16
CA GLU A 63 -2.50 10.10 -5.42
C GLU A 63 -1.69 9.33 -6.45
N TYR A 64 -2.15 9.33 -7.67
CA TYR A 64 -1.48 8.66 -8.78
C TYR A 64 -1.19 9.64 -9.89
N GLU A 65 0.06 9.65 -10.33
CA GLU A 65 0.49 10.47 -11.46
C GLU A 65 1.12 9.57 -12.52
N GLU A 66 0.77 9.80 -13.75
CA GLU A 66 1.30 9.07 -14.87
C GLU A 66 1.84 10.07 -15.89
N ASP A 67 3.10 9.92 -16.27
CA ASP A 67 3.78 10.76 -17.22
C ASP A 67 4.61 9.89 -18.16
N ASN A 68 4.40 10.01 -19.46
CA ASN A 68 5.11 9.26 -20.50
C ASN A 68 5.36 7.79 -20.12
N ASP A 69 6.59 7.50 -19.65
CA ASP A 69 7.00 6.14 -19.32
C ASP A 69 7.08 5.90 -17.80
N THR A 70 6.71 6.88 -16.99
CA THR A 70 6.80 6.77 -15.54
C THR A 70 5.44 6.82 -14.87
N SER A 71 5.30 6.09 -13.81
CA SER A 71 4.12 6.12 -12.95
C SER A 71 4.57 6.34 -11.51
N LEU A 72 3.91 7.25 -10.83
CA LEU A 72 4.19 7.55 -9.44
C LEU A 72 2.91 7.44 -8.63
N LEU A 73 2.93 6.60 -7.63
CA LEU A 73 1.86 6.49 -6.65
C LEU A 73 2.39 7.03 -5.32
N SER A 74 1.69 8.00 -4.76
CA SER A 74 2.02 8.55 -3.45
C SER A 74 0.87 8.26 -2.50
N PHE A 75 1.17 7.80 -1.31
CA PHE A 75 0.15 7.58 -0.30
C PHE A 75 0.75 7.73 1.11
N GLU A 76 -0.11 8.02 2.05
CA GLU A 76 0.28 8.18 3.44
C GLU A 76 -0.50 7.19 4.29
N THR A 77 0.20 6.51 5.18
CA THR A 77 -0.41 5.55 6.10
C THR A 77 -0.36 6.08 7.52
N GLU A 78 -1.37 5.73 8.30
CA GLU A 78 -1.33 5.86 9.75
C GLU A 78 -1.44 4.46 10.34
N THR A 79 -0.45 4.06 11.10
CA THR A 79 -0.33 2.71 11.64
C THR A 79 -0.13 2.74 13.15
N ALA A 80 -0.49 1.67 13.83
CA ALA A 80 -0.24 1.52 15.26
C ALA A 80 1.20 1.04 15.45
N TRP A 81 1.97 1.73 16.25
CA TRP A 81 3.35 1.41 16.69
C TRP A 81 4.41 1.63 15.61
N ASP A 82 4.34 0.92 14.49
CA ASP A 82 5.36 0.87 13.48
C ASP A 82 4.76 0.92 12.09
N ALA A 83 5.49 1.35 11.10
CA ALA A 83 5.06 1.31 9.70
C ALA A 83 4.87 -0.15 9.25
N CYS A 84 3.83 -0.43 8.50
CA CYS A 84 3.55 -1.78 8.02
C CYS A 84 4.34 -2.10 6.74
N ASN A 85 5.67 -1.93 6.80
CA ASN A 85 6.54 -2.11 5.64
C ASN A 85 6.50 -3.52 5.05
N ASP A 86 6.39 -4.53 5.91
CA ASP A 86 6.35 -5.92 5.46
C ASP A 86 5.16 -6.21 4.55
N LEU A 87 4.03 -5.55 4.79
CA LEU A 87 2.88 -5.68 3.92
C LEU A 87 3.21 -5.18 2.51
N PHE A 88 3.84 -4.02 2.40
CA PHE A 88 4.18 -3.45 1.10
C PHE A 88 5.29 -4.21 0.39
N PHE A 89 6.22 -4.79 1.13
CA PHE A 89 7.22 -5.68 0.56
C PHE A 89 6.58 -6.94 -0.03
N GLU A 90 5.60 -7.51 0.66
CA GLU A 90 4.88 -8.67 0.15
C GLU A 90 4.05 -8.32 -1.09
N ILE A 91 3.39 -7.18 -1.10
CA ILE A 91 2.66 -6.68 -2.27
C ILE A 91 3.60 -6.52 -3.46
N ASN A 92 4.79 -5.93 -3.23
CA ASN A 92 5.79 -5.78 -4.27
C ASN A 92 6.23 -7.13 -4.84
N ARG A 93 6.45 -8.10 -3.97
CA ARG A 93 6.80 -9.47 -4.40
C ARG A 93 5.73 -10.06 -5.32
N LEU A 94 4.47 -9.88 -4.96
CA LEU A 94 3.34 -10.40 -5.75
C LEU A 94 3.18 -9.68 -7.09
N LEU A 95 3.60 -8.43 -7.18
CA LEU A 95 3.53 -7.62 -8.39
C LEU A 95 4.80 -7.70 -9.26
N GLY A 96 5.68 -8.65 -8.98
CA GLY A 96 6.86 -8.93 -9.81
C GLY A 96 8.14 -8.25 -9.36
N LYS A 97 8.17 -7.68 -8.17
CA LYS A 97 9.36 -7.04 -7.56
C LYS A 97 9.90 -5.85 -8.34
N THR A 98 9.05 -5.16 -9.07
CA THR A 98 9.45 -3.99 -9.87
C THR A 98 9.19 -2.67 -9.18
N LEU A 99 8.51 -2.68 -8.04
CA LEU A 99 8.18 -1.47 -7.31
C LEU A 99 9.35 -1.02 -6.43
N LYS A 100 9.56 0.28 -6.40
CA LYS A 100 10.47 0.92 -5.45
C LYS A 100 9.61 1.73 -4.50
N LEU A 101 9.68 1.41 -3.22
CA LEU A 101 8.96 2.11 -2.18
C LEU A 101 9.95 2.97 -1.40
N MET A 102 9.67 4.26 -1.36
CA MET A 102 10.48 5.22 -0.61
C MET A 102 9.59 5.83 0.47
N ALA A 103 9.97 5.65 1.68
CA ALA A 103 9.26 6.23 2.82
C ALA A 103 9.74 7.64 3.12
#